data_480fbf185981afdc2b2395fe0080f266
#
_entry.id   480fbf185981afdc2b2395fe0080f266
#
_cell.length_a   1.000
_cell.length_b   1.000
_cell.length_c   1.000
_cell.angle_alpha   90.00
_cell.angle_beta   90.00
_cell.angle_gamma   90.00
#
_symmetry.space_group_name_H-M   'P 1'
#
loop_
_entity.id
_entity.type
_entity.pdbx_description
1 polymer ?
#
loop_
_entity_poly.entity_id
_entity_poly.type
_entity_poly.pdbx_seq_one_letter_code
_entity_poly.pdbx_strand_id
1 'polypeptide(L)'
;MIRALAWLGFIACFSLGLLFPWSKTPLIMALCYGMASMGVAIMMRAGQVSFGHALYAAIAAYSVAFAARSFPEWDGLLLLLIGVLASSLAAALIGLFVVRYRGIFFGMLNLALSMVVFSMLGKFYNLTGGTDGLRINRPTLFHHTLERDTFETSLLMLCLLLAALLVWGVQRYYKSASGEALAGIKSNETRLEYLGLSAKRILWNAYILSAALVGLSGALFGLVQGLVTPDIGSWFRSGEYVFISILGGSGHAFGALLGAAVFEAVKLFAAAYMTGVWQLILGVTLIIVILVAPDGIVGLLQKRKPPAGEAP
;
A
#
# COMPACT_ATOMS: atom_id res chain seq x y z
N MET A 1 -1.04 -19.81 -14.64
CA MET A 1 -2.06 -19.92 -13.58
C MET A 1 -2.26 -18.60 -12.84
N ILE A 2 -1.28 -18.01 -12.17
CA ILE A 2 -1.42 -16.75 -11.39
C ILE A 2 -1.93 -15.57 -12.24
N ARG A 3 -1.46 -15.40 -13.48
CA ARG A 3 -1.96 -14.34 -14.38
C ARG A 3 -3.44 -14.49 -14.72
N ALA A 4 -3.91 -15.72 -14.96
CA ALA A 4 -5.32 -15.97 -15.22
C ALA A 4 -6.18 -15.70 -13.97
N LEU A 5 -5.71 -16.13 -12.80
CA LEU A 5 -6.36 -15.81 -11.52
C LEU A 5 -6.42 -14.30 -11.24
N ALA A 6 -5.35 -13.55 -11.59
CA ALA A 6 -5.35 -12.11 -11.46
C ALA A 6 -6.43 -11.45 -12.33
N TRP A 7 -6.51 -11.81 -13.62
CA TRP A 7 -7.55 -11.29 -14.51
C TRP A 7 -8.95 -11.66 -14.07
N LEU A 8 -9.16 -12.93 -13.64
CA LEU A 8 -10.44 -13.35 -13.06
C LEU A 8 -10.80 -12.56 -11.81
N GLY A 9 -9.83 -12.28 -10.93
CA GLY A 9 -10.02 -11.43 -9.75
C GLY A 9 -10.44 -10.01 -10.10
N PHE A 10 -9.80 -9.38 -11.10
CA PHE A 10 -10.17 -8.05 -11.56
C PHE A 10 -11.58 -8.01 -12.18
N ILE A 11 -11.92 -9.01 -13.01
CA ILE A 11 -13.26 -9.14 -13.61
C ILE A 11 -14.32 -9.36 -12.54
N ALA A 12 -14.05 -10.24 -11.56
CA ALA A 12 -14.95 -10.50 -10.45
C ALA A 12 -15.16 -9.24 -9.59
N CYS A 13 -14.09 -8.50 -9.28
CA CYS A 13 -14.16 -7.25 -8.53
C CYS A 13 -15.01 -6.20 -9.25
N PHE A 14 -14.83 -6.07 -10.56
CA PHE A 14 -15.61 -5.16 -11.39
C PHE A 14 -17.08 -5.55 -11.46
N SER A 15 -17.38 -6.83 -11.72
CA SER A 15 -18.76 -7.33 -11.79
C SER A 15 -19.50 -7.21 -10.45
N LEU A 16 -18.82 -7.48 -9.32
CA LEU A 16 -19.40 -7.27 -7.99
C LEU A 16 -19.73 -5.80 -7.73
N GLY A 17 -18.84 -4.87 -8.11
CA GLY A 17 -19.09 -3.44 -7.95
C GLY A 17 -20.25 -2.92 -8.80
N LEU A 18 -20.54 -3.51 -9.96
CA LEU A 18 -21.69 -3.17 -10.78
C LEU A 18 -22.98 -3.77 -10.28
N LEU A 19 -22.95 -5.04 -9.85
CA LEU A 19 -24.15 -5.76 -9.38
C LEU A 19 -24.63 -5.29 -8.01
N PHE A 20 -23.68 -4.91 -7.13
CA PHE A 20 -23.98 -4.51 -5.75
C PHE A 20 -23.38 -3.13 -5.44
N PRO A 21 -24.15 -2.03 -5.58
CA PRO A 21 -23.65 -0.65 -5.34
C PRO A 21 -22.99 -0.44 -3.98
N TRP A 22 -23.46 -1.13 -2.93
CA TRP A 22 -22.87 -1.05 -1.58
C TRP A 22 -21.44 -1.62 -1.50
N SER A 23 -21.05 -2.47 -2.43
CA SER A 23 -19.72 -3.10 -2.45
C SER A 23 -18.63 -2.20 -3.05
N LYS A 24 -18.96 -1.11 -3.74
CA LYS A 24 -18.01 -0.23 -4.43
C LYS A 24 -16.94 0.31 -3.47
N THR A 25 -17.37 0.93 -2.36
CA THR A 25 -16.45 1.51 -1.38
C THR A 25 -15.52 0.46 -0.73
N PRO A 26 -16.01 -0.68 -0.20
CA PRO A 26 -15.14 -1.75 0.29
C PRO A 26 -14.14 -2.28 -0.75
N LEU A 27 -14.57 -2.45 -2.01
CA LEU A 27 -13.68 -2.92 -3.07
C LEU A 27 -12.56 -1.91 -3.36
N ILE A 28 -12.90 -0.61 -3.42
CA ILE A 28 -11.90 0.44 -3.59
C ILE A 28 -10.94 0.46 -2.40
N MET A 29 -11.44 0.29 -1.16
CA MET A 29 -10.59 0.21 0.02
C MET A 29 -9.63 -0.99 -0.04
N ALA A 30 -10.11 -2.17 -0.41
CA ALA A 30 -9.27 -3.34 -0.60
C ALA A 30 -8.17 -3.09 -1.65
N LEU A 31 -8.49 -2.43 -2.77
CA LEU A 31 -7.51 -2.06 -3.79
C LEU A 31 -6.49 -1.05 -3.26
N CYS A 32 -6.91 -0.03 -2.50
CA CYS A 32 -6.01 0.93 -1.86
C CYS A 32 -5.05 0.23 -0.89
N TYR A 33 -5.57 -0.61 0.02
CA TYR A 33 -4.75 -1.40 0.92
C TYR A 33 -3.76 -2.31 0.17
N GLY A 34 -4.22 -2.95 -0.91
CA GLY A 34 -3.38 -3.80 -1.74
C GLY A 34 -2.24 -3.04 -2.43
N MET A 35 -2.51 -1.85 -2.96
CA MET A 35 -1.49 -0.98 -3.56
C MET A 35 -0.46 -0.50 -2.54
N ALA A 36 -0.90 -0.08 -1.34
CA ALA A 36 0.01 0.28 -0.26
C ALA A 36 0.89 -0.89 0.17
N SER A 37 0.26 -2.06 0.34
CA SER A 37 0.96 -3.29 0.75
C SER A 37 1.94 -3.79 -0.30
N MET A 38 1.69 -3.58 -1.62
CA MET A 38 2.69 -3.80 -2.67
C MET A 38 3.94 -2.94 -2.45
N GLY A 39 3.76 -1.68 -2.06
CA GLY A 39 4.87 -0.78 -1.73
C GLY A 39 5.71 -1.35 -0.58
N VAL A 40 5.06 -1.74 0.53
CA VAL A 40 5.74 -2.34 1.68
C VAL A 40 6.42 -3.67 1.32
N ALA A 41 5.79 -4.51 0.48
CA ALA A 41 6.36 -5.77 0.02
C ALA A 41 7.69 -5.58 -0.75
N ILE A 42 7.87 -4.47 -1.48
CA ILE A 42 9.16 -4.13 -2.12
C ILE A 42 10.27 -4.03 -1.09
N MET A 43 10.03 -3.34 0.04
CA MET A 43 11.03 -3.22 1.11
C MET A 43 11.27 -4.54 1.84
N MET A 44 10.22 -5.33 2.05
CA MET A 44 10.34 -6.67 2.65
C MET A 44 11.19 -7.62 1.80
N ARG A 45 11.26 -7.44 0.48
CA ARG A 45 12.14 -8.21 -0.40
C ARG A 45 13.62 -8.00 -0.06
N ALA A 46 13.98 -6.80 0.40
CA ALA A 46 15.33 -6.50 0.91
C ALA A 46 15.54 -6.91 2.39
N GLY A 47 14.58 -7.59 3.02
CA GLY A 47 14.62 -7.90 4.44
C GLY A 47 14.36 -6.69 5.35
N GLN A 48 13.84 -5.58 4.80
CA GLN A 48 13.53 -4.37 5.56
C GLN A 48 12.03 -4.27 5.80
N VAL A 49 11.61 -4.46 7.06
CA VAL A 49 10.20 -4.29 7.46
C VAL A 49 10.02 -2.88 8.01
N SER A 50 9.06 -2.12 7.47
CA SER A 50 8.80 -0.76 7.88
C SER A 50 7.41 -0.61 8.49
N PHE A 51 7.37 -0.15 9.72
CA PHE A 51 6.13 0.21 10.42
C PHE A 51 5.81 1.71 10.34
N GLY A 52 6.38 2.43 9.38
CA GLY A 52 6.20 3.87 9.21
C GLY A 52 5.75 4.28 7.81
N HIS A 53 5.44 3.36 6.91
CA HIS A 53 5.07 3.71 5.53
C HIS A 53 3.72 4.44 5.43
N ALA A 54 2.83 4.33 6.42
CA ALA A 54 1.60 5.11 6.50
C ALA A 54 1.84 6.63 6.54
N LEU A 55 3.02 7.07 6.99
CA LEU A 55 3.49 8.45 6.86
C LEU A 55 3.31 8.98 5.43
N TYR A 56 3.69 8.20 4.42
CA TYR A 56 3.60 8.60 3.01
C TYR A 56 2.15 8.62 2.50
N ALA A 57 1.31 7.73 3.02
CA ALA A 57 -0.13 7.78 2.76
C ALA A 57 -0.74 9.08 3.31
N ALA A 58 -0.36 9.47 4.54
CA ALA A 58 -0.82 10.72 5.14
C ALA A 58 -0.32 11.95 4.36
N ILE A 59 0.97 12.02 4.03
CA ILE A 59 1.52 13.13 3.25
C ILE A 59 0.76 13.28 1.92
N ALA A 60 0.53 12.19 1.21
CA ALA A 60 -0.20 12.22 -0.05
C ALA A 60 -1.66 12.66 0.14
N ALA A 61 -2.37 12.07 1.10
CA ALA A 61 -3.78 12.38 1.34
C ALA A 61 -3.99 13.85 1.78
N TYR A 62 -3.14 14.36 2.68
CA TYR A 62 -3.18 15.77 3.08
C TYR A 62 -2.78 16.71 1.94
N SER A 63 -1.79 16.34 1.11
CA SER A 63 -1.43 17.14 -0.07
C SER A 63 -2.60 17.24 -1.04
N VAL A 64 -3.34 16.15 -1.27
CA VAL A 64 -4.59 16.14 -2.06
C VAL A 64 -5.65 17.03 -1.41
N ALA A 65 -5.85 16.92 -0.09
CA ALA A 65 -6.85 17.72 0.63
C ALA A 65 -6.55 19.23 0.55
N PHE A 66 -5.28 19.62 0.73
CA PHE A 66 -4.86 21.02 0.59
C PHE A 66 -5.00 21.52 -0.84
N ALA A 67 -4.58 20.73 -1.84
CA ALA A 67 -4.69 21.10 -3.25
C ALA A 67 -6.17 21.24 -3.67
N ALA A 68 -7.04 20.30 -3.29
CA ALA A 68 -8.46 20.34 -3.57
C ALA A 68 -9.18 21.53 -2.92
N ARG A 69 -8.71 21.96 -1.73
CA ARG A 69 -9.24 23.16 -1.05
C ARG A 69 -8.79 24.46 -1.70
N SER A 70 -7.52 24.53 -2.12
CA SER A 70 -6.94 25.74 -2.72
C SER A 70 -7.36 25.92 -4.18
N PHE A 71 -7.58 24.81 -4.88
CA PHE A 71 -7.92 24.79 -6.31
C PHE A 71 -9.08 23.81 -6.56
N PRO A 72 -10.33 24.22 -6.26
CA PRO A 72 -11.50 23.34 -6.38
C PRO A 72 -11.79 22.88 -7.81
N GLU A 73 -11.24 23.58 -8.82
CA GLU A 73 -11.42 23.28 -10.24
C GLU A 73 -10.49 22.17 -10.77
N TRP A 74 -9.51 21.77 -9.96
CA TRP A 74 -8.54 20.77 -10.39
C TRP A 74 -9.15 19.39 -10.48
N ASP A 75 -8.79 18.69 -11.56
CA ASP A 75 -9.22 17.32 -11.81
C ASP A 75 -8.61 16.34 -10.80
N GLY A 76 -9.37 15.32 -10.42
CA GLY A 76 -8.96 14.30 -9.48
C GLY A 76 -7.68 13.57 -9.88
N LEU A 77 -7.41 13.41 -11.18
CA LEU A 77 -6.16 12.82 -11.66
C LEU A 77 -4.95 13.70 -11.36
N LEU A 78 -5.09 15.03 -11.49
CA LEU A 78 -4.04 15.97 -11.14
C LEU A 78 -3.78 15.97 -9.63
N LEU A 79 -4.85 15.90 -8.84
CA LEU A 79 -4.74 15.77 -7.37
C LEU A 79 -4.00 14.49 -6.97
N LEU A 80 -4.28 13.35 -7.60
CA LEU A 80 -3.56 12.09 -7.38
C LEU A 80 -2.07 12.24 -7.71
N LEU A 81 -1.74 12.86 -8.82
CA LEU A 81 -0.35 13.12 -9.22
C LEU A 81 0.40 13.95 -8.16
N ILE A 82 -0.24 15.01 -7.64
CA ILE A 82 0.33 15.85 -6.58
C ILE A 82 0.59 15.02 -5.32
N GLY A 83 -0.37 14.18 -4.90
CA GLY A 83 -0.20 13.30 -3.75
C GLY A 83 0.99 12.35 -3.91
N VAL A 84 1.12 11.71 -5.08
CA VAL A 84 2.23 10.80 -5.39
C VAL A 84 3.57 11.54 -5.43
N LEU A 85 3.63 12.72 -6.03
CA LEU A 85 4.84 13.53 -6.09
C LEU A 85 5.27 14.01 -4.69
N ALA A 86 4.33 14.47 -3.87
CA ALA A 86 4.60 14.91 -2.50
C ALA A 86 5.15 13.77 -1.64
N SER A 87 4.53 12.60 -1.70
CA SER A 87 4.99 11.41 -0.96
C SER A 87 6.35 10.91 -1.45
N SER A 88 6.58 10.92 -2.76
CA SER A 88 7.86 10.51 -3.36
C SER A 88 8.98 11.46 -3.00
N LEU A 89 8.73 12.78 -3.01
CA LEU A 89 9.70 13.79 -2.61
C LEU A 89 10.05 13.67 -1.12
N ALA A 90 9.04 13.52 -0.28
CA ALA A 90 9.25 13.27 1.15
C ALA A 90 10.09 11.99 1.39
N ALA A 91 9.79 10.93 0.65
CA ALA A 91 10.54 9.69 0.73
C ALA A 91 11.97 9.82 0.21
N ALA A 92 12.21 10.61 -0.82
CA ALA A 92 13.56 10.91 -1.31
C ALA A 92 14.40 11.59 -0.23
N LEU A 93 13.82 12.58 0.48
CA LEU A 93 14.49 13.31 1.54
C LEU A 93 14.72 12.45 2.79
N ILE A 94 13.66 11.84 3.31
CA ILE A 94 13.71 10.98 4.50
C ILE A 94 14.57 9.74 4.24
N GLY A 95 14.45 9.16 3.05
CA GLY A 95 15.18 7.98 2.62
C GLY A 95 16.71 8.18 2.63
N LEU A 96 17.24 9.38 2.36
CA LEU A 96 18.67 9.67 2.46
C LEU A 96 19.26 9.34 3.83
N PHE A 97 18.45 9.49 4.86
CA PHE A 97 18.82 9.20 6.24
C PHE A 97 18.45 7.77 6.63
N VAL A 98 17.22 7.36 6.39
CA VAL A 98 16.64 6.09 6.87
C VAL A 98 17.33 4.87 6.26
N VAL A 99 17.69 4.90 4.98
CA VAL A 99 18.32 3.75 4.29
C VAL A 99 19.75 3.47 4.73
N ARG A 100 20.31 4.25 5.65
CA ARG A 100 21.60 3.96 6.29
C ARG A 100 21.49 2.85 7.33
N TYR A 101 20.29 2.65 7.87
CA TYR A 101 20.00 1.66 8.91
C TYR A 101 19.42 0.39 8.30
N ARG A 102 19.54 -0.74 9.01
CA ARG A 102 19.09 -2.07 8.57
C ARG A 102 18.27 -2.75 9.65
N GLY A 103 17.44 -3.71 9.23
CA GLY A 103 16.69 -4.58 10.12
C GLY A 103 15.80 -3.81 11.10
N ILE A 104 15.92 -4.11 12.38
CA ILE A 104 15.08 -3.53 13.44
C ILE A 104 15.24 -2.01 13.53
N PHE A 105 16.45 -1.47 13.41
CA PHE A 105 16.70 -0.02 13.47
C PHE A 105 16.01 0.72 12.32
N PHE A 106 15.99 0.14 11.12
CA PHE A 106 15.24 0.69 10.00
C PHE A 106 13.73 0.77 10.31
N GLY A 107 13.16 -0.33 10.86
CA GLY A 107 11.74 -0.38 11.23
C GLY A 107 11.37 0.63 12.32
N MET A 108 12.18 0.68 13.39
CA MET A 108 11.95 1.59 14.52
C MET A 108 12.06 3.07 14.11
N LEU A 109 13.04 3.42 13.27
CA LEU A 109 13.24 4.78 12.80
C LEU A 109 12.05 5.26 11.94
N ASN A 110 11.58 4.39 11.02
CA ASN A 110 10.38 4.68 10.24
C ASN A 110 9.13 4.86 11.13
N LEU A 111 8.97 3.99 12.14
CA LEU A 111 7.88 4.10 13.10
C LEU A 111 7.95 5.45 13.86
N ALA A 112 9.12 5.82 14.36
CA ALA A 112 9.31 7.09 15.06
C ALA A 112 8.95 8.30 14.18
N LEU A 113 9.39 8.31 12.92
CA LEU A 113 9.06 9.37 11.97
C LEU A 113 7.55 9.41 11.66
N SER A 114 6.90 8.27 11.52
CA SER A 114 5.44 8.19 11.35
C SER A 114 4.70 8.77 12.54
N MET A 115 5.14 8.45 13.76
CA MET A 115 4.54 9.00 14.99
C MET A 115 4.74 10.50 15.15
N VAL A 116 5.90 11.03 14.72
CA VAL A 116 6.14 12.48 14.70
C VAL A 116 5.14 13.19 13.79
N VAL A 117 4.99 12.70 12.54
CA VAL A 117 4.07 13.30 11.57
C VAL A 117 2.61 13.12 12.02
N PHE A 118 2.23 11.94 12.53
CA PHE A 118 0.91 11.73 13.11
C PHE A 118 0.60 12.74 14.22
N SER A 119 1.54 12.95 15.15
CA SER A 119 1.39 13.91 16.25
C SER A 119 1.34 15.35 15.74
N MET A 120 2.13 15.71 14.74
CA MET A 120 2.08 17.05 14.12
C MET A 120 0.72 17.30 13.45
N LEU A 121 0.23 16.34 12.65
CA LEU A 121 -1.06 16.45 12.01
C LEU A 121 -2.20 16.60 13.01
N GLY A 122 -2.15 15.91 14.16
CA GLY A 122 -3.14 16.05 15.22
C GLY A 122 -3.08 17.37 15.98
N LYS A 123 -1.88 17.97 16.12
CA LYS A 123 -1.67 19.20 16.90
C LYS A 123 -1.93 20.50 16.12
N PHE A 124 -1.62 20.55 14.84
CA PHE A 124 -1.79 21.75 14.02
C PHE A 124 -3.23 21.94 13.55
N TYR A 125 -4.16 22.10 14.49
CA TYR A 125 -5.59 22.17 14.21
C TYR A 125 -5.95 23.20 13.12
N ASN A 126 -5.39 24.40 13.19
CA ASN A 126 -5.66 25.48 12.22
C ASN A 126 -5.25 25.15 10.79
N LEU A 127 -4.31 24.23 10.61
CA LEU A 127 -3.81 23.83 9.28
C LEU A 127 -4.45 22.53 8.81
N THR A 128 -4.45 21.52 9.66
CA THR A 128 -4.80 20.13 9.31
C THR A 128 -6.22 19.74 9.74
N GLY A 129 -6.93 20.62 10.47
CA GLY A 129 -8.19 20.28 11.11
C GLY A 129 -8.03 19.37 12.34
N GLY A 130 -6.78 19.07 12.76
CA GLY A 130 -6.51 18.22 13.91
C GLY A 130 -7.18 16.85 13.79
N THR A 131 -7.83 16.39 14.85
CA THR A 131 -8.56 15.13 14.91
C THR A 131 -9.81 15.11 14.03
N ASP A 132 -10.40 16.28 13.74
CA ASP A 132 -11.60 16.40 12.89
C ASP A 132 -11.28 16.19 11.41
N GLY A 133 -10.01 16.38 11.04
CA GLY A 133 -9.50 16.17 9.69
C GLY A 133 -9.89 17.25 8.69
N LEU A 134 -9.51 17.03 7.44
CA LEU A 134 -9.82 17.89 6.30
C LEU A 134 -10.81 17.20 5.36
N ARG A 135 -11.91 17.88 5.05
CA ARG A 135 -12.87 17.41 4.05
C ARG A 135 -12.32 17.68 2.64
N ILE A 136 -12.48 16.71 1.77
CA ILE A 136 -12.22 16.81 0.34
C ILE A 136 -13.58 16.85 -0.36
N ASN A 137 -13.90 17.99 -0.97
CA ASN A 137 -15.04 18.05 -1.86
C ASN A 137 -14.77 17.13 -3.06
N ARG A 138 -15.83 16.52 -3.62
CA ARG A 138 -15.65 15.64 -4.79
C ARG A 138 -15.04 16.43 -5.95
N PRO A 139 -13.82 16.06 -6.39
CA PRO A 139 -13.23 16.72 -7.54
C PRO A 139 -13.92 16.27 -8.83
N THR A 140 -13.75 17.05 -9.87
CA THR A 140 -14.08 16.61 -11.21
C THR A 140 -13.20 15.43 -11.61
N LEU A 141 -13.76 14.47 -12.35
CA LEU A 141 -13.00 13.42 -13.00
C LEU A 141 -13.16 13.58 -14.51
N PHE A 142 -12.03 13.66 -15.23
CA PHE A 142 -12.01 13.90 -16.67
C PHE A 142 -12.77 15.19 -17.07
N HIS A 143 -12.65 16.25 -16.26
CA HIS A 143 -13.33 17.56 -16.42
C HIS A 143 -14.86 17.49 -16.31
N HIS A 144 -15.43 16.39 -15.82
CA HIS A 144 -16.87 16.24 -15.59
C HIS A 144 -17.18 16.22 -14.10
N THR A 145 -18.20 16.96 -13.68
CA THR A 145 -18.82 16.84 -12.36
C THR A 145 -19.74 15.62 -12.39
N LEU A 146 -19.37 14.57 -11.67
CA LEU A 146 -20.11 13.31 -11.66
C LEU A 146 -21.05 13.24 -10.45
N GLU A 147 -22.23 12.65 -10.63
CA GLU A 147 -23.08 12.24 -9.53
C GLU A 147 -22.36 11.19 -8.67
N ARG A 148 -22.83 11.03 -7.43
CA ARG A 148 -22.15 10.17 -6.43
C ARG A 148 -21.90 8.75 -6.93
N ASP A 149 -22.92 8.11 -7.48
CA ASP A 149 -22.82 6.72 -7.92
C ASP A 149 -21.88 6.56 -9.12
N THR A 150 -21.95 7.50 -10.06
CA THR A 150 -21.08 7.55 -11.24
C THR A 150 -19.63 7.85 -10.84
N PHE A 151 -19.43 8.74 -9.86
CA PHE A 151 -18.11 9.05 -9.33
C PHE A 151 -17.47 7.82 -8.66
N GLU A 152 -18.21 7.11 -7.77
CA GLU A 152 -17.72 5.91 -7.11
C GLU A 152 -17.41 4.80 -8.13
N THR A 153 -18.22 4.65 -9.18
CA THR A 153 -17.97 3.68 -10.26
C THR A 153 -16.73 4.04 -11.07
N SER A 154 -16.57 5.31 -11.44
CA SER A 154 -15.40 5.80 -12.18
C SER A 154 -14.13 5.64 -11.36
N LEU A 155 -14.21 5.91 -10.05
CA LEU A 155 -13.09 5.73 -9.13
C LEU A 155 -12.73 4.25 -8.94
N LEU A 156 -13.71 3.34 -8.90
CA LEU A 156 -13.47 1.90 -8.88
C LEU A 156 -12.73 1.46 -10.15
N MET A 157 -13.19 1.90 -11.33
CA MET A 157 -12.51 1.61 -12.61
C MET A 157 -11.07 2.13 -12.60
N LEU A 158 -10.86 3.36 -12.14
CA LEU A 158 -9.53 3.96 -12.02
C LEU A 158 -8.64 3.15 -11.08
N CYS A 159 -9.14 2.75 -9.90
CA CYS A 159 -8.41 1.92 -8.95
C CYS A 159 -8.06 0.54 -9.52
N LEU A 160 -8.97 -0.11 -10.26
CA LEU A 160 -8.71 -1.38 -10.92
C LEU A 160 -7.63 -1.25 -12.00
N LEU A 161 -7.70 -0.20 -12.82
CA LEU A 161 -6.69 0.09 -13.84
C LEU A 161 -5.31 0.33 -13.21
N LEU A 162 -5.26 1.20 -12.20
CA LEU A 162 -4.02 1.49 -11.48
C LEU A 162 -3.46 0.24 -10.80
N ALA A 163 -4.29 -0.55 -10.12
CA ALA A 163 -3.85 -1.79 -9.49
C ALA A 163 -3.28 -2.79 -10.52
N ALA A 164 -3.93 -2.93 -11.70
CA ALA A 164 -3.41 -3.79 -12.77
C ALA A 164 -2.07 -3.30 -13.31
N LEU A 165 -1.93 -2.00 -13.55
CA LEU A 165 -0.67 -1.37 -13.99
C LEU A 165 0.43 -1.55 -12.94
N LEU A 166 0.12 -1.37 -11.66
CA LEU A 166 1.07 -1.53 -10.57
C LEU A 166 1.50 -2.99 -10.38
N VAL A 167 0.58 -3.94 -10.46
CA VAL A 167 0.93 -5.37 -10.44
C VAL A 167 1.89 -5.70 -11.58
N TRP A 168 1.61 -5.22 -12.79
CA TRP A 168 2.49 -5.42 -13.94
C TRP A 168 3.86 -4.75 -13.72
N GLY A 169 3.88 -3.48 -13.29
CA GLY A 169 5.09 -2.70 -13.08
C GLY A 169 5.97 -3.28 -11.96
N VAL A 170 5.40 -3.60 -10.80
CA VAL A 170 6.11 -4.17 -9.65
C VAL A 170 6.63 -5.57 -10.00
N GLN A 171 5.84 -6.38 -10.72
CA GLN A 171 6.31 -7.70 -11.16
C GLN A 171 7.47 -7.60 -12.15
N ARG A 172 7.46 -6.58 -13.02
CA ARG A 172 8.56 -6.30 -13.93
C ARG A 172 9.79 -5.78 -13.17
N TYR A 173 9.57 -4.90 -12.18
CA TYR A 173 10.62 -4.44 -11.29
C TYR A 173 11.30 -5.60 -10.55
N TYR A 174 10.52 -6.54 -10.00
CA TYR A 174 11.08 -7.72 -9.32
C TYR A 174 11.98 -8.59 -10.20
N LYS A 175 11.75 -8.61 -11.50
CA LYS A 175 12.55 -9.35 -12.49
C LYS A 175 13.68 -8.51 -13.09
N SER A 176 13.80 -7.26 -12.76
CA SER A 176 14.88 -6.39 -13.22
C SER A 176 16.15 -6.58 -12.40
N ALA A 177 17.30 -6.16 -12.95
CA ALA A 177 18.57 -6.19 -12.23
C ALA A 177 18.50 -5.49 -10.86
N SER A 178 17.75 -4.38 -10.75
CA SER A 178 17.55 -3.67 -9.49
C SER A 178 16.72 -4.47 -8.49
N GLY A 179 15.66 -5.17 -8.96
CA GLY A 179 14.82 -6.01 -8.12
C GLY A 179 15.51 -7.29 -7.64
N GLU A 180 16.37 -7.89 -8.46
CA GLU A 180 17.21 -9.02 -8.06
C GLU A 180 18.32 -8.58 -7.09
N ALA A 181 18.96 -7.43 -7.35
CA ALA A 181 19.93 -6.84 -6.43
C ALA A 181 19.29 -6.51 -5.06
N LEU A 182 18.03 -6.03 -5.07
CA LEU A 182 17.29 -5.77 -3.83
C LEU A 182 17.08 -7.07 -3.01
N ALA A 183 16.76 -8.18 -3.66
CA ALA A 183 16.68 -9.49 -3.01
C ALA A 183 18.05 -9.97 -2.52
N GLY A 184 19.11 -9.65 -3.26
CA GLY A 184 20.49 -9.94 -2.90
C GLY A 184 20.93 -9.26 -1.59
N ILE A 185 20.43 -8.06 -1.29
CA ILE A 185 20.72 -7.35 -0.02
C ILE A 185 20.25 -8.18 1.18
N LYS A 186 19.09 -8.82 1.09
CA LYS A 186 18.57 -9.69 2.15
C LYS A 186 19.48 -10.88 2.45
N SER A 187 20.14 -11.42 1.42
CA SER A 187 21.00 -12.60 1.56
C SER A 187 22.42 -12.23 2.00
N ASN A 188 23.07 -11.28 1.34
CA ASN A 188 24.41 -10.82 1.67
C ASN A 188 24.72 -9.45 0.99
N GLU A 189 24.61 -8.37 1.75
CA GLU A 189 24.86 -7.01 1.29
C GLU A 189 26.32 -6.82 0.85
N THR A 190 27.29 -7.37 1.60
CA THR A 190 28.72 -7.25 1.32
C THR A 190 29.09 -7.88 -0.03
N ARG A 191 28.46 -9.01 -0.38
CA ARG A 191 28.68 -9.66 -1.69
C ARG A 191 28.24 -8.75 -2.84
N LEU A 192 27.14 -8.03 -2.66
CA LEU A 192 26.66 -7.06 -3.67
C LEU A 192 27.64 -5.91 -3.86
N GLU A 193 28.21 -5.41 -2.77
CA GLU A 193 29.21 -4.32 -2.83
C GLU A 193 30.50 -4.74 -3.54
N TYR A 194 30.96 -5.98 -3.34
CA TYR A 194 32.09 -6.53 -4.09
C TYR A 194 31.81 -6.66 -5.60
N LEU A 195 30.54 -6.79 -6.00
CA LEU A 195 30.14 -6.74 -7.42
C LEU A 195 30.02 -5.30 -7.97
N GLY A 196 30.39 -4.28 -7.19
CA GLY A 196 30.32 -2.87 -7.57
C GLY A 196 28.94 -2.23 -7.45
N LEU A 197 27.95 -2.92 -6.82
CA LEU A 197 26.61 -2.42 -6.64
C LEU A 197 26.45 -1.77 -5.26
N SER A 198 26.01 -0.51 -5.23
CA SER A 198 25.77 0.20 -3.97
C SER A 198 24.41 -0.21 -3.37
N ALA A 199 24.43 -1.00 -2.30
CA ALA A 199 23.24 -1.42 -1.58
C ALA A 199 22.41 -0.22 -1.07
N LYS A 200 23.09 0.85 -0.60
CA LYS A 200 22.44 2.08 -0.15
C LYS A 200 21.63 2.74 -1.28
N ARG A 201 22.16 2.83 -2.50
CA ARG A 201 21.48 3.45 -3.65
C ARG A 201 20.29 2.59 -4.10
N ILE A 202 20.45 1.26 -4.10
CA ILE A 202 19.37 0.32 -4.44
C ILE A 202 18.23 0.43 -3.44
N LEU A 203 18.51 0.45 -2.14
CA LEU A 203 17.52 0.63 -1.09
C LEU A 203 16.83 1.99 -1.16
N TRP A 204 17.57 3.06 -1.45
CA TRP A 204 16.99 4.39 -1.57
C TRP A 204 15.99 4.48 -2.72
N ASN A 205 16.32 3.93 -3.89
CA ASN A 205 15.41 3.88 -5.02
C ASN A 205 14.17 3.02 -4.72
N ALA A 206 14.36 1.87 -4.07
CA ALA A 206 13.27 0.99 -3.65
C ALA A 206 12.37 1.67 -2.62
N TYR A 207 12.94 2.47 -1.71
CA TYR A 207 12.21 3.22 -0.70
C TYR A 207 11.31 4.30 -1.31
N ILE A 208 11.83 5.06 -2.29
CA ILE A 208 11.04 6.06 -3.03
C ILE A 208 9.90 5.37 -3.79
N LEU A 209 10.19 4.27 -4.50
CA LEU A 209 9.17 3.51 -5.22
C LEU A 209 8.09 2.97 -4.27
N SER A 210 8.50 2.42 -3.13
CA SER A 210 7.58 1.95 -2.08
C SER A 210 6.67 3.09 -1.59
N ALA A 211 7.24 4.24 -1.28
CA ALA A 211 6.50 5.41 -0.80
C ALA A 211 5.57 6.00 -1.87
N ALA A 212 5.95 5.95 -3.14
CA ALA A 212 5.08 6.38 -4.25
C ALA A 212 3.82 5.52 -4.33
N LEU A 213 3.95 4.19 -4.17
CA LEU A 213 2.81 3.26 -4.17
C LEU A 213 1.90 3.50 -2.95
N VAL A 214 2.50 3.66 -1.78
CA VAL A 214 1.76 3.97 -0.54
C VAL A 214 1.10 5.35 -0.63
N GLY A 215 1.78 6.34 -1.21
CA GLY A 215 1.24 7.68 -1.44
C GLY A 215 0.06 7.68 -2.40
N LEU A 216 0.15 6.92 -3.50
CA LEU A 216 -0.98 6.76 -4.42
C LEU A 216 -2.19 6.15 -3.71
N SER A 217 -1.97 5.11 -2.91
CA SER A 217 -3.02 4.50 -2.08
C SER A 217 -3.64 5.53 -1.12
N GLY A 218 -2.82 6.32 -0.43
CA GLY A 218 -3.28 7.35 0.50
C GLY A 218 -4.09 8.45 -0.17
N ALA A 219 -3.65 8.91 -1.35
CA ALA A 219 -4.37 9.89 -2.16
C ALA A 219 -5.75 9.36 -2.61
N LEU A 220 -5.80 8.14 -3.13
CA LEU A 220 -7.06 7.48 -3.51
C LEU A 220 -7.98 7.28 -2.30
N PHE A 221 -7.41 6.85 -1.15
CA PHE A 221 -8.17 6.69 0.08
C PHE A 221 -8.84 8.02 0.50
N GLY A 222 -8.11 9.13 0.45
CA GLY A 222 -8.66 10.47 0.74
C GLY A 222 -9.81 10.86 -0.18
N LEU A 223 -9.70 10.59 -1.49
CA LEU A 223 -10.76 10.87 -2.47
C LEU A 223 -12.01 10.03 -2.26
N VAL A 224 -11.85 8.74 -1.89
CA VAL A 224 -12.97 7.83 -1.62
C VAL A 224 -13.72 8.23 -0.37
N GLN A 225 -12.99 8.49 0.72
CA GLN A 225 -13.60 8.84 2.00
C GLN A 225 -14.16 10.26 2.04
N GLY A 226 -13.63 11.17 1.20
CA GLY A 226 -13.98 12.59 1.24
C GLY A 226 -13.56 13.29 2.54
N LEU A 227 -12.79 12.60 3.39
CA LEU A 227 -12.29 13.08 4.66
C LEU A 227 -10.90 12.47 4.92
N VAL A 228 -9.94 13.31 5.29
CA VAL A 228 -8.59 12.90 5.65
C VAL A 228 -8.34 13.26 7.11
N THR A 229 -8.11 12.25 7.94
CA THR A 229 -7.77 12.40 9.36
C THR A 229 -6.32 11.98 9.61
N PRO A 230 -5.70 12.41 10.73
CA PRO A 230 -4.33 11.99 11.07
C PRO A 230 -4.15 10.46 11.14
N ASP A 231 -5.21 9.71 11.43
CA ASP A 231 -5.18 8.24 11.59
C ASP A 231 -4.65 7.51 10.34
N ILE A 232 -4.75 8.12 9.15
CA ILE A 232 -4.18 7.56 7.93
C ILE A 232 -2.66 7.43 8.00
N GLY A 233 -1.99 8.25 8.83
CA GLY A 233 -0.55 8.25 9.07
C GLY A 233 -0.12 7.47 10.31
N SER A 234 -1.03 6.81 11.02
CA SER A 234 -0.72 6.08 12.24
C SER A 234 0.17 4.87 11.99
N TRP A 235 1.00 4.51 12.99
CA TRP A 235 1.81 3.30 12.94
C TRP A 235 0.97 2.03 12.80
N PHE A 236 -0.25 2.04 13.35
CA PHE A 236 -1.19 0.95 13.25
C PHE A 236 -1.58 0.67 11.78
N ARG A 237 -1.82 1.72 11.01
CA ARG A 237 -2.07 1.62 9.56
C ARG A 237 -0.86 1.03 8.82
N SER A 238 0.36 1.40 9.21
CA SER A 238 1.57 0.77 8.67
C SER A 238 1.64 -0.71 8.99
N GLY A 239 1.23 -1.11 10.20
CA GLY A 239 1.10 -2.51 10.61
C GLY A 239 0.11 -3.28 9.74
N GLU A 240 -1.06 -2.69 9.40
CA GLU A 240 -2.03 -3.29 8.49
C GLU A 240 -1.39 -3.58 7.11
N TYR A 241 -0.62 -2.64 6.54
CA TYR A 241 0.08 -2.85 5.26
C TYR A 241 1.10 -3.99 5.32
N VAL A 242 1.85 -4.09 6.42
CA VAL A 242 2.79 -5.20 6.65
C VAL A 242 2.03 -6.53 6.76
N PHE A 243 0.94 -6.57 7.53
CA PHE A 243 0.12 -7.78 7.69
C PHE A 243 -0.45 -8.26 6.35
N ILE A 244 -0.99 -7.35 5.56
CA ILE A 244 -1.52 -7.66 4.23
C ILE A 244 -0.41 -8.19 3.32
N SER A 245 0.81 -7.61 3.39
CA SER A 245 1.96 -8.07 2.61
C SER A 245 2.39 -9.49 2.98
N ILE A 246 2.36 -9.82 4.27
CA ILE A 246 2.67 -11.18 4.77
C ILE A 246 1.56 -12.15 4.37
N LEU A 247 0.30 -11.77 4.61
CA LEU A 247 -0.89 -12.56 4.30
C LEU A 247 -0.92 -12.96 2.82
N GLY A 248 -0.67 -11.99 1.95
CA GLY A 248 -0.64 -12.21 0.51
C GLY A 248 0.59 -12.94 0.00
N GLY A 249 1.72 -12.77 0.68
CA GLY A 249 3.05 -13.25 0.29
C GLY A 249 3.85 -12.21 -0.49
N SER A 250 4.97 -11.75 0.11
CA SER A 250 5.81 -10.66 -0.44
C SER A 250 6.57 -11.01 -1.72
N GLY A 251 6.55 -12.27 -2.15
CA GLY A 251 7.25 -12.75 -3.36
C GLY A 251 6.59 -12.34 -4.67
N HIS A 252 5.32 -11.99 -4.66
CA HIS A 252 4.52 -11.66 -5.86
C HIS A 252 3.69 -10.40 -5.65
N ALA A 253 3.75 -9.48 -6.62
CA ALA A 253 2.97 -8.23 -6.57
C ALA A 253 1.46 -8.47 -6.40
N PHE A 254 0.91 -9.49 -7.10
CA PHE A 254 -0.50 -9.86 -6.97
C PHE A 254 -0.87 -10.39 -5.57
N GLY A 255 0.09 -10.93 -4.82
CA GLY A 255 -0.12 -11.40 -3.45
C GLY A 255 -0.69 -10.31 -2.55
N ALA A 256 -0.14 -9.09 -2.61
CA ALA A 256 -0.61 -7.97 -1.82
C ALA A 256 -2.10 -7.63 -2.07
N LEU A 257 -2.57 -7.74 -3.30
CA LEU A 257 -4.00 -7.53 -3.63
C LEU A 257 -4.88 -8.65 -3.05
N LEU A 258 -4.44 -9.92 -3.15
CA LEU A 258 -5.17 -11.03 -2.54
C LEU A 258 -5.21 -10.90 -1.02
N GLY A 259 -4.07 -10.57 -0.41
CA GLY A 259 -4.01 -10.31 1.04
C GLY A 259 -4.94 -9.19 1.46
N ALA A 260 -5.02 -8.10 0.69
CA ALA A 260 -5.90 -6.98 0.95
C ALA A 260 -7.39 -7.34 0.80
N ALA A 261 -7.72 -8.16 -0.20
CA ALA A 261 -9.10 -8.63 -0.37
C ALA A 261 -9.56 -9.48 0.83
N VAL A 262 -8.71 -10.41 1.29
CA VAL A 262 -8.99 -11.21 2.49
C VAL A 262 -9.04 -10.33 3.74
N PHE A 263 -8.09 -9.40 3.90
CA PHE A 263 -8.05 -8.48 5.04
C PHE A 263 -9.33 -7.65 5.13
N GLU A 264 -9.76 -7.02 4.03
CA GLU A 264 -10.97 -6.18 4.01
C GLU A 264 -12.24 -7.01 4.20
N ALA A 265 -12.30 -8.22 3.62
CA ALA A 265 -13.43 -9.14 3.85
C ALA A 265 -13.54 -9.54 5.33
N VAL A 266 -12.43 -9.91 5.98
CA VAL A 266 -12.39 -10.23 7.42
C VAL A 266 -12.80 -9.02 8.26
N LYS A 267 -12.28 -7.83 7.92
CA LYS A 267 -12.60 -6.58 8.61
C LYS A 267 -14.08 -6.22 8.52
N LEU A 268 -14.67 -6.33 7.33
CA LEU A 268 -16.10 -6.08 7.12
C LEU A 268 -16.97 -7.07 7.90
N PHE A 269 -16.63 -8.35 7.83
CA PHE A 269 -17.34 -9.38 8.57
C PHE A 269 -17.25 -9.17 10.08
N ALA A 270 -16.04 -8.92 10.58
CA ALA A 270 -15.83 -8.68 12.00
C ALA A 270 -16.54 -7.39 12.50
N ALA A 271 -16.54 -6.33 11.68
CA ALA A 271 -17.24 -5.09 12.01
C ALA A 271 -18.79 -5.29 12.04
N ALA A 272 -19.32 -6.16 11.18
CA ALA A 272 -20.76 -6.41 11.10
C ALA A 272 -21.29 -7.28 12.27
N TYR A 273 -20.51 -8.28 12.70
CA TYR A 273 -20.99 -9.30 13.65
C TYR A 273 -20.29 -9.25 15.02
N MET A 274 -19.12 -8.63 15.14
CA MET A 274 -18.27 -8.65 16.33
C MET A 274 -17.63 -7.29 16.59
N THR A 275 -18.48 -6.30 16.92
CA THR A 275 -18.01 -4.94 17.24
C THR A 275 -17.01 -4.94 18.39
N GLY A 276 -15.86 -4.30 18.19
CA GLY A 276 -14.80 -4.14 19.20
C GLY A 276 -13.72 -5.22 19.24
N VAL A 277 -13.87 -6.35 18.56
CA VAL A 277 -12.87 -7.45 18.55
C VAL A 277 -12.27 -7.72 17.16
N TRP A 278 -12.51 -6.85 16.19
CA TRP A 278 -12.03 -7.05 14.82
C TRP A 278 -10.50 -7.15 14.69
N GLN A 279 -9.75 -6.41 15.54
CA GLN A 279 -8.28 -6.50 15.56
C GLN A 279 -7.80 -7.88 16.05
N LEU A 280 -8.51 -8.46 17.04
CA LEU A 280 -8.21 -9.80 17.54
C LEU A 280 -8.45 -10.84 16.44
N ILE A 281 -9.58 -10.74 15.72
CA ILE A 281 -9.90 -11.66 14.61
C ILE A 281 -8.84 -11.56 13.51
N LEU A 282 -8.41 -10.35 13.15
CA LEU A 282 -7.32 -10.15 12.19
C LEU A 282 -6.00 -10.76 12.67
N GLY A 283 -5.66 -10.57 13.95
CA GLY A 283 -4.46 -11.17 14.54
C GLY A 283 -4.48 -12.70 14.51
N VAL A 284 -5.61 -13.30 14.88
CA VAL A 284 -5.80 -14.76 14.82
C VAL A 284 -5.72 -15.26 13.38
N THR A 285 -6.40 -14.56 12.44
CA THR A 285 -6.33 -14.90 11.01
C THR A 285 -4.90 -14.88 10.49
N LEU A 286 -4.11 -13.88 10.88
CA LEU A 286 -2.69 -13.78 10.51
C LEU A 286 -1.89 -14.96 11.06
N ILE A 287 -2.08 -15.32 12.33
CA ILE A 287 -1.39 -16.46 12.95
C ILE A 287 -1.71 -17.75 12.21
N ILE A 288 -3.00 -18.00 11.91
CA ILE A 288 -3.43 -19.18 11.16
C ILE A 288 -2.76 -19.21 9.78
N VAL A 289 -2.77 -18.10 9.06
CA VAL A 289 -2.16 -18.04 7.72
C VAL A 289 -0.65 -18.26 7.77
N ILE A 290 0.06 -17.67 8.73
CA ILE A 290 1.52 -17.88 8.87
C ILE A 290 1.83 -19.36 9.16
N LEU A 291 1.02 -20.03 9.99
CA LEU A 291 1.22 -21.44 10.32
C LEU A 291 0.92 -22.38 9.14
N VAL A 292 -0.13 -22.07 8.35
CA VAL A 292 -0.58 -22.93 7.23
C VAL A 292 0.14 -22.57 5.93
N ALA A 293 0.44 -21.29 5.70
CA ALA A 293 1.01 -20.74 4.48
C ALA A 293 2.15 -19.77 4.79
N PRO A 294 3.34 -20.24 5.18
CA PRO A 294 4.48 -19.38 5.55
C PRO A 294 4.93 -18.47 4.40
N ASP A 295 4.69 -18.86 3.16
CA ASP A 295 4.97 -18.05 1.96
C ASP A 295 3.77 -17.19 1.53
N GLY A 296 2.74 -17.08 2.38
CA GLY A 296 1.49 -16.38 2.11
C GLY A 296 0.54 -17.14 1.18
N ILE A 297 -0.64 -16.55 0.93
CA ILE A 297 -1.72 -17.19 0.12
C ILE A 297 -1.20 -17.54 -1.29
N VAL A 298 -0.39 -16.67 -1.91
CA VAL A 298 0.19 -16.96 -3.23
C VAL A 298 1.17 -18.13 -3.20
N GLY A 299 1.86 -18.35 -2.08
CA GLY A 299 2.74 -19.51 -1.89
C GLY A 299 1.99 -20.85 -2.01
N LEU A 300 0.75 -20.92 -1.50
CA LEU A 300 -0.11 -22.10 -1.63
C LEU A 300 -0.52 -22.38 -3.09
N LEU A 301 -0.65 -21.33 -3.89
CA LEU A 301 -1.02 -21.43 -5.31
C LEU A 301 0.17 -21.81 -6.21
N GLN A 302 1.40 -21.64 -5.72
CA GLN A 302 2.61 -22.09 -6.39
C GLN A 302 2.91 -23.50 -5.86
N LYS A 303 2.70 -24.54 -6.67
CA LYS A 303 3.19 -25.88 -6.34
C LYS A 303 4.66 -25.76 -5.91
N ARG A 304 4.98 -26.17 -4.67
CA ARG A 304 6.36 -26.27 -4.16
C ARG A 304 7.21 -26.94 -5.24
N LYS A 305 8.16 -26.23 -5.83
CA LYS A 305 9.28 -26.88 -6.49
C LYS A 305 10.02 -27.63 -5.37
N PRO A 306 10.26 -28.95 -5.49
CA PRO A 306 11.10 -29.64 -4.53
C PRO A 306 12.45 -28.92 -4.43
N PRO A 307 13.08 -28.88 -3.25
CA PRO A 307 14.39 -28.29 -3.08
C PRO A 307 15.35 -28.95 -4.08
N ALA A 308 16.09 -28.13 -4.83
CA ALA A 308 17.11 -28.58 -5.75
C ALA A 308 18.24 -29.21 -4.89
N GLY A 309 18.18 -30.51 -4.69
CA GLY A 309 19.14 -31.24 -3.85
C GLY A 309 18.78 -32.69 -3.54
N GLU A 310 17.53 -33.10 -3.77
CA GLU A 310 17.12 -34.51 -3.64
C GLU A 310 16.68 -35.04 -5.01
N ALA A 311 17.66 -35.25 -5.90
CA ALA A 311 17.53 -36.22 -6.98
C ALA A 311 18.13 -37.55 -6.47
N PRO A 312 17.43 -38.68 -6.66
CA PRO A 312 17.87 -39.98 -6.24
C PRO A 312 19.16 -40.44 -6.93
#